data_d6f31baaf01821b9d5b494a156de2b22
#
_entry.id   d6f31baaf01821b9d5b494a156de2b22
#
_cell.length_a   1.000
_cell.length_b   1.000
_cell.length_c   1.000
_cell.angle_alpha   90.00
_cell.angle_beta   90.00
_cell.angle_gamma   90.00
#
_symmetry.space_group_name_H-M   'P 1'
#
loop_
_entity.id
_entity.type
_entity.pdbx_description
1 polymer ?
#
loop_
_entity_poly.entity_id
_entity_poly.type
_entity_poly.pdbx_seq_one_letter_code
_entity_poly.pdbx_strand_id
1 'polypeptide(L)'
;MAGMLLLITTLAYSQDDATKYAESITPEDLKKHLVVIASDSMEGRDTGSRGQKKAAEYVSGYFKEYGLQPAATAADGSKSFLQKYNLYKRSWGDVYVKADGKQYAFNKDFYVNGILDIPQEINTPVVLAGYGIEEQKYNDYANLDVKDKSVIIFDGEPKSESGNYLISGTSEKSKWSAPVSWQNKVKLALEKGAKYIFIITEKTGEDLNKEIRQRAVMARRFSSPTLKPVTESPNNVASFVVSTEIAAQILHTSVQKLSKEKTEIDKTGKPLSKSTTGNVAVKAVRVSEIIETENVAAYMEGTDKKDEVLVISAHLDHIGISPNGEINNGADDDGSGTVSLLELAQAFSKAKADGKGPRRSILFLNVTGEEKGLFGSEYYSENPIFPLKSTIADLNIDMIGRVDEAHKNDPKYVYVIGADKLSSQLHAISEEANKKYVNYKLDYTFNDAKDPNRFYYRSDHYNFAKMGVPVIFYFTGVHEDYHRPGDDVEKIMFDKQAPIVKLVFHTAWELVNREERIVVDSHKE
;
A
#
# COMPACT_ATOMS: atom_id res chain seq x y z
N MET A 1 42.75 22.14 52.00
CA MET A 1 42.18 22.01 50.67
C MET A 1 42.27 20.54 50.25
N ALA A 2 41.22 19.77 50.41
CA ALA A 2 41.16 18.37 49.95
C ALA A 2 40.54 18.35 48.56
N GLY A 3 41.33 18.02 47.54
CA GLY A 3 40.88 17.85 46.18
C GLY A 3 40.12 16.51 46.05
N MET A 4 38.85 16.60 45.78
CA MET A 4 37.99 15.45 45.47
C MET A 4 38.24 15.07 44.01
N LEU A 5 38.95 13.96 43.78
CA LEU A 5 39.15 13.37 42.49
C LEU A 5 37.86 12.67 42.08
N LEU A 6 37.11 13.26 41.14
CA LEU A 6 35.95 12.60 40.51
C LEU A 6 36.52 11.53 39.57
N LEU A 7 36.45 10.24 39.97
CA LEU A 7 36.67 9.13 39.06
C LEU A 7 35.44 9.04 38.12
N ILE A 8 35.58 9.57 36.91
CA ILE A 8 34.65 9.29 35.81
C ILE A 8 35.00 7.88 35.32
N THR A 9 34.31 6.88 35.78
CA THR A 9 34.34 5.53 35.18
C THR A 9 33.59 5.58 33.87
N THR A 10 34.27 5.84 32.77
CA THR A 10 33.75 5.49 31.44
C THR A 10 33.65 3.98 31.36
N LEU A 11 32.43 3.45 31.39
CA LEU A 11 32.17 2.06 31.02
C LEU A 11 32.58 1.89 29.55
N ALA A 12 33.84 1.50 29.31
CA ALA A 12 34.28 1.09 27.99
C ALA A 12 33.59 -0.26 27.70
N TYR A 13 32.56 -0.25 26.88
CA TYR A 13 32.03 -1.48 26.30
C TYR A 13 33.14 -2.12 25.46
N SER A 14 33.60 -3.31 25.87
CA SER A 14 34.68 -3.95 25.14
C SER A 14 34.15 -4.57 23.84
N GLN A 15 35.00 -4.63 22.84
CA GLN A 15 34.71 -5.30 21.57
C GLN A 15 34.30 -6.77 21.75
N ASP A 16 34.84 -7.41 22.80
CA ASP A 16 34.54 -8.81 23.16
C ASP A 16 33.08 -8.99 23.61
N ASP A 17 32.50 -7.95 24.27
CA ASP A 17 31.10 -8.00 24.72
C ASP A 17 30.12 -8.11 23.53
N ALA A 18 30.28 -7.27 22.49
CA ALA A 18 29.39 -7.29 21.31
C ALA A 18 29.42 -8.66 20.61
N THR A 19 30.63 -9.21 20.39
CA THR A 19 30.81 -10.52 19.75
C THR A 19 30.14 -11.64 20.56
N LYS A 20 30.34 -11.63 21.90
CA LYS A 20 29.74 -12.63 22.80
C LYS A 20 28.22 -12.71 22.63
N TYR A 21 27.53 -11.56 22.55
CA TYR A 21 26.08 -11.55 22.44
C TYR A 21 25.59 -11.82 21.02
N ALA A 22 26.31 -11.36 19.98
CA ALA A 22 26.02 -11.67 18.60
C ALA A 22 26.08 -13.19 18.30
N GLU A 23 26.97 -13.93 19.00
CA GLU A 23 27.06 -15.39 18.85
C GLU A 23 25.79 -16.13 19.27
N SER A 24 24.93 -15.51 20.10
CA SER A 24 23.66 -16.10 20.47
C SER A 24 22.60 -16.05 19.34
N ILE A 25 22.88 -15.37 18.24
CA ILE A 25 22.03 -15.35 17.04
C ILE A 25 22.45 -16.52 16.17
N THR A 26 21.62 -17.55 16.11
CA THR A 26 21.95 -18.82 15.45
C THR A 26 20.99 -19.17 14.32
N PRO A 27 21.43 -19.91 13.30
CA PRO A 27 20.55 -20.46 12.27
C PRO A 27 19.40 -21.30 12.85
N GLU A 28 19.68 -22.06 13.90
CA GLU A 28 18.74 -22.94 14.58
C GLU A 28 17.61 -22.16 15.26
N ASP A 29 17.93 -21.07 15.97
CA ASP A 29 16.95 -20.26 16.67
C ASP A 29 16.09 -19.46 15.67
N LEU A 30 16.69 -18.87 14.63
CA LEU A 30 15.95 -18.26 13.52
C LEU A 30 14.96 -19.23 12.89
N LYS A 31 15.40 -20.48 12.60
CA LYS A 31 14.54 -21.51 12.05
C LYS A 31 13.42 -21.90 13.00
N LYS A 32 13.71 -22.04 14.29
CA LYS A 32 12.72 -22.37 15.32
C LYS A 32 11.54 -21.39 15.30
N HIS A 33 11.80 -20.11 15.19
CA HIS A 33 10.76 -19.10 15.11
C HIS A 33 10.07 -19.09 13.75
N LEU A 34 10.82 -19.21 12.66
CA LEU A 34 10.28 -19.11 11.31
C LEU A 34 9.31 -20.23 10.95
N VAL A 35 9.58 -21.48 11.40
CA VAL A 35 8.65 -22.61 11.19
C VAL A 35 7.27 -22.37 11.83
N VAL A 36 7.18 -21.48 12.81
CA VAL A 36 5.89 -21.08 13.40
C VAL A 36 5.29 -19.91 12.64
N ILE A 37 6.06 -18.83 12.43
CA ILE A 37 5.59 -17.59 11.79
C ILE A 37 5.15 -17.83 10.34
N ALA A 38 5.86 -18.67 9.60
CA ALA A 38 5.55 -19.01 8.19
C ALA A 38 4.82 -20.36 8.06
N SER A 39 4.09 -20.80 9.08
CA SER A 39 3.27 -22.01 9.01
C SER A 39 1.87 -21.71 8.46
N ASP A 40 1.21 -22.75 7.90
CA ASP A 40 -0.19 -22.67 7.44
C ASP A 40 -1.16 -22.22 8.56
N SER A 41 -0.81 -22.47 9.83
CA SER A 41 -1.63 -22.05 10.98
C SER A 41 -1.71 -20.52 11.12
N MET A 42 -0.75 -19.80 10.55
CA MET A 42 -0.72 -18.34 10.49
C MET A 42 -1.45 -17.77 9.25
N GLU A 43 -2.02 -18.64 8.39
CA GLU A 43 -2.90 -18.24 7.29
C GLU A 43 -2.31 -17.17 6.37
N GLY A 44 -0.97 -17.15 6.23
CA GLY A 44 -0.25 -16.15 5.44
C GLY A 44 -0.34 -14.72 5.99
N ARG A 45 -0.72 -14.54 7.23
CA ARG A 45 -0.65 -13.29 8.02
C ARG A 45 -1.23 -12.03 7.36
N ASP A 46 -2.28 -12.17 6.50
CA ASP A 46 -2.89 -11.00 5.85
C ASP A 46 -3.31 -9.94 6.88
N THR A 47 -3.03 -8.68 6.57
CA THR A 47 -3.29 -7.53 7.45
C THR A 47 -4.70 -7.57 8.05
N GLY A 48 -4.81 -7.56 9.39
CA GLY A 48 -6.07 -7.62 10.13
C GLY A 48 -6.73 -9.00 10.18
N SER A 49 -6.16 -10.02 9.53
CA SER A 49 -6.68 -11.39 9.57
C SER A 49 -6.40 -12.08 10.91
N ARG A 50 -7.07 -13.23 11.13
CA ARG A 50 -6.81 -14.09 12.28
C ARG A 50 -5.34 -14.57 12.31
N GLY A 51 -4.76 -14.85 11.16
CA GLY A 51 -3.36 -15.27 11.05
C GLY A 51 -2.40 -14.19 11.52
N GLN A 52 -2.61 -12.94 11.10
CA GLN A 52 -1.81 -11.80 11.55
C GLN A 52 -1.93 -11.59 13.07
N LYS A 53 -3.15 -11.73 13.65
CA LYS A 53 -3.35 -11.61 15.11
C LYS A 53 -2.57 -12.66 15.89
N LYS A 54 -2.57 -13.93 15.43
CA LYS A 54 -1.77 -15.01 16.03
C LYS A 54 -0.27 -14.73 15.95
N ALA A 55 0.21 -14.21 14.82
CA ALA A 55 1.60 -13.84 14.67
C ALA A 55 1.99 -12.68 15.61
N ALA A 56 1.12 -11.68 15.76
CA ALA A 56 1.32 -10.58 16.71
C ALA A 56 1.34 -11.08 18.16
N GLU A 57 0.48 -12.03 18.53
CA GLU A 57 0.48 -12.68 19.84
C GLU A 57 1.77 -13.48 20.08
N TYR A 58 2.22 -14.25 19.09
CA TYR A 58 3.48 -15.01 19.16
C TYR A 58 4.68 -14.09 19.39
N VAL A 59 4.84 -13.07 18.57
CA VAL A 59 5.96 -12.12 18.66
C VAL A 59 5.95 -11.38 19.99
N SER A 60 4.80 -10.83 20.40
CA SER A 60 4.68 -10.13 21.69
C SER A 60 4.90 -11.04 22.90
N GLY A 61 4.54 -12.33 22.78
CA GLY A 61 4.83 -13.36 23.79
C GLY A 61 6.34 -13.53 24.01
N TYR A 62 7.12 -13.65 22.95
CA TYR A 62 8.58 -13.77 23.05
C TYR A 62 9.25 -12.48 23.52
N PHE A 63 8.82 -11.30 23.07
CA PHE A 63 9.32 -10.05 23.61
C PHE A 63 9.11 -9.95 25.13
N LYS A 64 7.96 -10.39 25.61
CA LYS A 64 7.68 -10.45 27.04
C LYS A 64 8.57 -11.47 27.76
N GLU A 65 8.78 -12.67 27.18
CA GLU A 65 9.65 -13.72 27.71
C GLU A 65 11.11 -13.21 27.85
N TYR A 66 11.59 -12.45 26.86
CA TYR A 66 12.91 -11.84 26.89
C TYR A 66 13.02 -10.63 27.83
N GLY A 67 11.95 -10.27 28.53
CA GLY A 67 11.94 -9.20 29.53
C GLY A 67 11.84 -7.79 28.95
N LEU A 68 11.43 -7.64 27.68
CA LEU A 68 11.14 -6.34 27.11
C LEU A 68 9.85 -5.76 27.67
N GLN A 69 9.75 -4.44 27.65
CA GLN A 69 8.57 -3.72 28.11
C GLN A 69 7.60 -3.46 26.95
N PRO A 70 6.29 -3.50 27.20
CA PRO A 70 5.28 -3.05 26.25
C PRO A 70 5.42 -1.55 25.99
N ALA A 71 5.61 -1.15 24.73
CA ALA A 71 5.87 0.24 24.37
C ALA A 71 4.58 1.05 24.15
N ALA A 72 3.56 0.45 23.54
CA ALA A 72 2.31 1.11 23.19
C ALA A 72 1.41 1.34 24.41
N THR A 73 0.33 2.11 24.19
CA THR A 73 -0.71 2.35 25.18
C THR A 73 -2.04 1.90 24.61
N ALA A 74 -2.75 1.03 25.32
CA ALA A 74 -4.09 0.57 24.96
C ALA A 74 -5.15 1.64 25.22
N ALA A 75 -6.37 1.43 24.72
CA ALA A 75 -7.47 2.40 24.84
C ALA A 75 -7.88 2.68 26.31
N ASP A 76 -7.66 1.73 27.21
CA ASP A 76 -7.90 1.88 28.66
C ASP A 76 -6.75 2.56 29.42
N GLY A 77 -5.70 2.98 28.72
CA GLY A 77 -4.51 3.62 29.28
C GLY A 77 -3.44 2.64 29.77
N SER A 78 -3.67 1.33 29.74
CA SER A 78 -2.67 0.32 30.11
C SER A 78 -1.57 0.19 29.08
N LYS A 79 -0.38 -0.28 29.51
CA LYS A 79 0.71 -0.56 28.59
C LYS A 79 0.44 -1.85 27.79
N SER A 80 0.75 -1.80 26.50
CA SER A 80 0.51 -2.88 25.55
C SER A 80 1.71 -3.05 24.61
N PHE A 81 1.95 -4.29 24.15
CA PHE A 81 2.84 -4.52 23.01
C PHE A 81 2.18 -4.14 21.68
N LEU A 82 0.86 -3.97 21.65
CA LEU A 82 0.09 -3.75 20.43
C LEU A 82 -0.25 -2.25 20.27
N GLN A 83 0.30 -1.62 19.25
CA GLN A 83 -0.11 -0.31 18.76
C GLN A 83 -1.23 -0.49 17.75
N LYS A 84 -2.47 -0.50 18.24
CA LYS A 84 -3.68 -0.73 17.43
C LYS A 84 -4.01 0.46 16.55
N TYR A 85 -4.48 0.18 15.32
CA TYR A 85 -4.99 1.19 14.39
C TYR A 85 -6.00 0.56 13.41
N ASN A 86 -6.70 1.43 12.69
CA ASN A 86 -7.71 1.02 11.72
C ASN A 86 -7.28 1.37 10.30
N LEU A 87 -7.59 0.46 9.38
CA LEU A 87 -7.60 0.74 7.96
C LEU A 87 -9.05 0.81 7.48
N TYR A 88 -9.32 1.70 6.56
CA TYR A 88 -10.64 1.94 5.99
C TYR A 88 -10.65 1.50 4.54
N LYS A 89 -11.46 0.51 4.22
CA LYS A 89 -11.58 -0.03 2.88
C LYS A 89 -12.98 0.24 2.33
N ARG A 90 -13.04 0.68 1.07
CA ARG A 90 -14.31 0.76 0.34
C ARG A 90 -14.26 -0.16 -0.87
N SER A 91 -15.31 -0.93 -1.06
CA SER A 91 -15.48 -1.82 -2.19
C SER A 91 -16.85 -1.66 -2.83
N TRP A 92 -17.01 -2.21 -4.03
CA TRP A 92 -18.32 -2.34 -4.62
C TRP A 92 -19.02 -3.58 -4.06
N GLY A 93 -20.26 -3.41 -3.61
CA GLY A 93 -21.19 -4.50 -3.34
C GLY A 93 -22.01 -4.84 -4.58
N ASP A 94 -23.32 -4.95 -4.42
CA ASP A 94 -24.23 -5.18 -5.55
C ASP A 94 -24.25 -4.00 -6.51
N VAL A 95 -23.81 -4.20 -7.75
CA VAL A 95 -23.87 -3.21 -8.82
C VAL A 95 -24.48 -3.84 -10.07
N TYR A 96 -25.59 -3.30 -10.54
CA TYR A 96 -26.24 -3.76 -11.77
C TYR A 96 -27.11 -2.67 -12.42
N VAL A 97 -27.39 -2.90 -13.67
CA VAL A 97 -28.39 -2.17 -14.49
C VAL A 97 -29.44 -3.18 -14.94
N LYS A 98 -30.73 -2.83 -14.85
CA LYS A 98 -31.82 -3.65 -15.38
C LYS A 98 -32.63 -2.87 -16.42
N ALA A 99 -32.94 -3.51 -17.54
CA ALA A 99 -33.87 -3.02 -18.55
C ALA A 99 -34.72 -4.18 -19.05
N ASP A 100 -36.03 -3.99 -19.18
CA ASP A 100 -36.99 -5.00 -19.63
C ASP A 100 -36.87 -6.36 -18.92
N GLY A 101 -36.63 -6.33 -17.61
CA GLY A 101 -36.46 -7.55 -16.80
C GLY A 101 -35.10 -8.23 -16.94
N LYS A 102 -34.25 -7.81 -17.87
CA LYS A 102 -32.88 -8.31 -18.01
C LYS A 102 -31.92 -7.54 -17.14
N GLN A 103 -31.12 -8.27 -16.36
CA GLN A 103 -30.05 -7.67 -15.51
C GLN A 103 -28.71 -7.80 -16.21
N TYR A 104 -27.97 -6.68 -16.22
CA TYR A 104 -26.60 -6.56 -16.71
C TYR A 104 -25.64 -6.47 -15.54
N ALA A 105 -24.53 -7.20 -15.62
CA ALA A 105 -23.54 -7.30 -14.53
C ALA A 105 -22.41 -6.28 -14.68
N PHE A 106 -22.09 -5.63 -13.59
CA PHE A 106 -20.95 -4.73 -13.46
C PHE A 106 -19.63 -5.45 -13.74
N ASN A 107 -18.70 -4.76 -14.40
CA ASN A 107 -17.39 -5.27 -14.82
C ASN A 107 -17.45 -6.51 -15.75
N LYS A 108 -18.62 -6.79 -16.33
CA LYS A 108 -18.83 -7.82 -17.34
C LYS A 108 -19.55 -7.24 -18.56
N ASP A 109 -20.70 -6.61 -18.35
CA ASP A 109 -21.54 -6.06 -19.41
C ASP A 109 -21.40 -4.53 -19.53
N PHE A 110 -21.01 -3.87 -18.45
CA PHE A 110 -20.80 -2.42 -18.36
C PHE A 110 -19.77 -2.07 -17.28
N TYR A 111 -19.35 -0.81 -17.24
CA TYR A 111 -18.55 -0.27 -16.16
C TYR A 111 -19.06 1.10 -15.68
N VAL A 112 -18.54 1.57 -14.54
CA VAL A 112 -18.89 2.86 -13.94
C VAL A 112 -17.67 3.78 -13.99
N ASN A 113 -17.87 5.00 -14.45
CA ASN A 113 -16.92 6.10 -14.24
C ASN A 113 -17.29 6.83 -12.94
N GLY A 114 -16.29 7.17 -12.15
CA GLY A 114 -16.52 7.87 -10.88
C GLY A 114 -17.04 6.94 -9.77
N ILE A 115 -17.68 7.54 -8.78
CA ILE A 115 -18.19 6.84 -7.59
C ILE A 115 -19.70 7.05 -7.52
N LEU A 116 -20.46 5.96 -7.45
CA LEU A 116 -21.89 5.94 -7.20
C LEU A 116 -22.18 5.21 -5.89
N ASP A 117 -23.16 5.71 -5.14
CA ASP A 117 -23.74 4.96 -4.02
C ASP A 117 -25.25 5.01 -4.15
N ILE A 118 -25.83 3.88 -4.58
CA ILE A 118 -27.28 3.68 -4.79
C ILE A 118 -27.64 2.41 -4.02
N PRO A 119 -27.84 2.51 -2.69
CA PRO A 119 -27.99 1.33 -1.83
C PRO A 119 -29.27 0.52 -2.07
N GLN A 120 -30.27 1.14 -2.67
CA GLN A 120 -31.53 0.48 -3.07
C GLN A 120 -31.73 0.57 -4.57
N GLU A 121 -32.40 -0.44 -5.15
CA GLU A 121 -32.78 -0.41 -6.57
C GLU A 121 -33.70 0.79 -6.83
N ILE A 122 -33.33 1.63 -7.77
CA ILE A 122 -34.10 2.80 -8.19
C ILE A 122 -34.44 2.65 -9.66
N ASN A 123 -35.73 2.75 -9.97
CA ASN A 123 -36.24 2.76 -11.34
C ASN A 123 -36.54 4.18 -11.78
N THR A 124 -36.07 4.59 -12.96
CA THR A 124 -36.26 5.94 -13.51
C THR A 124 -36.68 5.91 -14.97
N PRO A 125 -37.54 6.86 -15.39
CA PRO A 125 -37.79 7.10 -16.82
C PRO A 125 -36.48 7.50 -17.51
N VAL A 126 -36.39 7.26 -18.82
CA VAL A 126 -35.18 7.49 -19.61
C VAL A 126 -35.43 8.49 -20.73
N VAL A 127 -34.44 9.33 -20.99
CA VAL A 127 -34.42 10.23 -22.16
C VAL A 127 -33.09 10.09 -22.90
N LEU A 128 -33.10 10.27 -24.22
CA LEU A 128 -31.92 10.37 -25.05
C LEU A 128 -31.60 11.85 -25.30
N ALA A 129 -30.41 12.30 -24.93
CA ALA A 129 -29.95 13.68 -25.09
C ALA A 129 -28.71 13.74 -26.02
N GLY A 130 -28.82 13.20 -27.24
CA GLY A 130 -27.78 13.27 -28.24
C GLY A 130 -26.37 12.99 -27.68
N TYR A 131 -25.46 13.92 -27.81
CA TYR A 131 -24.12 13.87 -27.22
C TYR A 131 -24.03 14.46 -25.79
N GLY A 132 -25.13 14.99 -25.26
CA GLY A 132 -25.17 15.63 -23.93
C GLY A 132 -24.43 16.96 -23.86
N ILE A 133 -24.49 17.76 -24.91
CA ILE A 133 -23.75 18.99 -25.08
C ILE A 133 -24.70 20.20 -25.11
N GLU A 134 -24.26 21.29 -24.48
CA GLU A 134 -24.92 22.60 -24.58
C GLU A 134 -23.87 23.66 -24.92
N GLU A 135 -23.98 24.23 -26.11
CA GLU A 135 -23.21 25.33 -26.62
C GLU A 135 -24.10 26.29 -27.41
N GLN A 136 -23.63 27.49 -27.69
CA GLN A 136 -24.43 28.54 -28.33
C GLN A 136 -25.10 28.10 -29.65
N LYS A 137 -24.40 27.23 -30.43
CA LYS A 137 -24.87 26.75 -31.73
C LYS A 137 -25.36 25.31 -31.73
N TYR A 138 -25.25 24.62 -30.60
CA TYR A 138 -25.59 23.20 -30.50
C TYR A 138 -26.07 22.88 -29.08
N ASN A 139 -27.32 22.46 -28.91
CA ASN A 139 -27.87 22.19 -27.59
C ASN A 139 -28.79 20.96 -27.61
N ASP A 140 -28.29 19.85 -27.04
CA ASP A 140 -29.03 18.61 -26.88
C ASP A 140 -30.14 18.68 -25.83
N TYR A 141 -30.12 19.68 -24.98
CA TYR A 141 -31.11 19.84 -23.89
C TYR A 141 -32.22 20.83 -24.23
N ALA A 142 -32.17 21.47 -25.39
CA ALA A 142 -33.22 22.35 -25.83
C ALA A 142 -34.56 21.59 -25.94
N ASN A 143 -35.57 22.00 -25.21
CA ASN A 143 -36.90 21.39 -25.18
C ASN A 143 -36.93 19.91 -24.66
N LEU A 144 -35.93 19.48 -23.92
CA LEU A 144 -35.86 18.15 -23.30
C LEU A 144 -35.99 18.30 -21.77
N ASP A 145 -37.04 17.74 -21.21
CA ASP A 145 -37.16 17.63 -19.76
C ASP A 145 -36.38 16.41 -19.26
N VAL A 146 -35.32 16.68 -18.47
CA VAL A 146 -34.41 15.65 -17.89
C VAL A 146 -34.57 15.49 -16.38
N LYS A 147 -35.41 16.32 -15.76
CA LYS A 147 -35.56 16.34 -14.30
C LYS A 147 -36.02 14.98 -13.78
N ASP A 148 -35.32 14.46 -12.78
CA ASP A 148 -35.57 13.18 -12.11
C ASP A 148 -35.52 11.96 -13.05
N LYS A 149 -34.95 12.09 -14.25
CA LYS A 149 -34.81 11.02 -15.25
C LYS A 149 -33.37 10.55 -15.39
N SER A 150 -33.20 9.35 -15.92
CA SER A 150 -31.91 8.90 -16.42
C SER A 150 -31.69 9.45 -17.83
N VAL A 151 -30.55 10.07 -18.04
CA VAL A 151 -30.14 10.62 -19.34
C VAL A 151 -29.16 9.69 -20.01
N ILE A 152 -29.44 9.30 -21.24
CA ILE A 152 -28.53 8.53 -22.10
C ILE A 152 -27.91 9.48 -23.12
N ILE A 153 -26.60 9.43 -23.30
CA ILE A 153 -25.84 10.24 -24.24
C ILE A 153 -24.84 9.39 -25.03
N PHE A 154 -24.49 9.84 -26.23
CA PHE A 154 -23.36 9.28 -26.98
C PHE A 154 -22.03 9.78 -26.40
N ASP A 155 -21.01 8.94 -26.42
CA ASP A 155 -19.64 9.33 -26.13
C ASP A 155 -19.10 10.27 -27.24
N GLY A 156 -18.06 11.06 -26.93
CA GLY A 156 -17.47 11.99 -27.87
C GLY A 156 -18.31 13.25 -28.14
N GLU A 157 -18.16 13.80 -29.33
CA GLU A 157 -18.90 14.98 -29.85
C GLU A 157 -19.14 14.83 -31.35
N PRO A 158 -20.18 15.50 -31.92
CA PRO A 158 -20.53 15.32 -33.31
C PRO A 158 -19.41 15.78 -34.25
N LYS A 159 -19.22 15.02 -35.34
CA LYS A 159 -18.25 15.27 -36.39
C LYS A 159 -18.90 15.39 -37.75
N SER A 160 -18.46 16.35 -38.53
CA SER A 160 -18.86 16.47 -39.94
C SER A 160 -18.30 15.32 -40.80
N GLU A 161 -18.84 15.14 -41.98
CA GLU A 161 -18.32 14.20 -42.98
C GLU A 161 -16.83 14.49 -43.38
N SER A 162 -16.38 15.73 -43.26
CA SER A 162 -14.98 16.12 -43.43
C SER A 162 -14.05 15.75 -42.25
N GLY A 163 -14.60 15.17 -41.17
CA GLY A 163 -13.86 14.76 -39.97
C GLY A 163 -13.62 15.88 -38.96
N ASN A 164 -14.07 17.11 -39.20
CA ASN A 164 -13.99 18.21 -38.25
C ASN A 164 -15.03 18.05 -37.17
N TYR A 165 -14.66 18.41 -35.95
CA TYR A 165 -15.62 18.48 -34.82
C TYR A 165 -16.54 19.69 -34.99
N LEU A 166 -17.85 19.46 -34.88
CA LEU A 166 -18.85 20.51 -35.14
C LEU A 166 -18.81 21.62 -34.09
N ILE A 167 -18.39 21.31 -32.87
CA ILE A 167 -18.33 22.30 -31.78
C ILE A 167 -17.14 23.24 -31.95
N SER A 168 -15.94 22.73 -32.22
CA SER A 168 -14.75 23.54 -32.45
C SER A 168 -14.67 24.12 -33.88
N GLY A 169 -15.37 23.50 -34.84
CA GLY A 169 -15.25 23.80 -36.25
C GLY A 169 -13.94 23.37 -36.92
N THR A 170 -13.08 22.64 -36.20
CA THR A 170 -11.75 22.23 -36.61
C THR A 170 -11.52 20.72 -36.40
N SER A 171 -10.35 20.21 -36.75
CA SER A 171 -9.92 18.83 -36.43
C SER A 171 -9.56 18.64 -34.96
N GLU A 172 -9.53 19.69 -34.15
CA GLU A 172 -9.22 19.63 -32.72
C GLU A 172 -10.46 19.37 -31.88
N LYS A 173 -10.29 18.52 -30.88
CA LYS A 173 -11.33 18.19 -29.90
C LYS A 173 -11.67 19.40 -29.06
N SER A 174 -12.97 19.60 -28.81
CA SER A 174 -13.41 20.56 -27.81
C SER A 174 -13.33 20.01 -26.39
N LYS A 175 -13.73 20.82 -25.38
CA LYS A 175 -13.87 20.37 -23.98
C LYS A 175 -14.83 19.18 -23.80
N TRP A 176 -15.61 18.85 -24.82
CA TRP A 176 -16.60 17.77 -24.80
C TRP A 176 -16.06 16.42 -25.27
N SER A 177 -14.84 16.37 -25.84
CA SER A 177 -14.14 15.15 -26.28
C SER A 177 -12.68 15.10 -25.78
N ALA A 178 -12.22 16.08 -25.02
CA ALA A 178 -10.92 16.07 -24.37
C ALA A 178 -10.83 14.91 -23.37
N PRO A 179 -9.63 14.50 -22.91
CA PRO A 179 -9.51 13.55 -21.81
C PRO A 179 -10.38 13.97 -20.62
N VAL A 180 -11.08 13.01 -20.00
CA VAL A 180 -12.06 13.20 -18.92
C VAL A 180 -13.27 14.07 -19.25
N SER A 181 -13.54 14.37 -20.52
CA SER A 181 -14.69 15.19 -20.99
C SER A 181 -16.05 14.66 -20.55
N TRP A 182 -16.15 13.35 -20.30
CA TRP A 182 -17.35 12.74 -19.73
C TRP A 182 -17.80 13.43 -18.44
N GLN A 183 -16.86 13.97 -17.64
CA GLN A 183 -17.19 14.71 -16.41
C GLN A 183 -17.97 16.00 -16.72
N ASN A 184 -17.61 16.72 -17.77
CA ASN A 184 -18.33 17.95 -18.19
C ASN A 184 -19.75 17.62 -18.61
N LYS A 185 -19.97 16.52 -19.34
CA LYS A 185 -21.30 16.08 -19.78
C LYS A 185 -22.15 15.65 -18.61
N VAL A 186 -21.57 14.86 -17.68
CA VAL A 186 -22.27 14.42 -16.48
C VAL A 186 -22.63 15.59 -15.60
N LYS A 187 -21.72 16.52 -15.37
CA LYS A 187 -21.97 17.74 -14.59
C LYS A 187 -23.12 18.55 -15.18
N LEU A 188 -23.09 18.81 -16.48
CA LEU A 188 -24.14 19.54 -17.17
C LEU A 188 -25.50 18.86 -17.02
N ALA A 189 -25.58 17.52 -17.22
CA ALA A 189 -26.83 16.79 -17.08
C ALA A 189 -27.38 16.86 -15.64
N LEU A 190 -26.51 16.73 -14.63
CA LEU A 190 -26.90 16.86 -13.22
C LEU A 190 -27.37 18.28 -12.89
N GLU A 191 -26.71 19.32 -13.39
CA GLU A 191 -27.12 20.72 -13.23
C GLU A 191 -28.54 20.97 -13.83
N LYS A 192 -28.90 20.19 -14.87
CA LYS A 192 -30.26 20.24 -15.46
C LYS A 192 -31.28 19.38 -14.72
N GLY A 193 -30.86 18.67 -13.65
CA GLY A 193 -31.75 17.86 -12.81
C GLY A 193 -31.83 16.41 -13.20
N ALA A 194 -30.98 15.90 -14.09
CA ALA A 194 -30.88 14.49 -14.38
C ALA A 194 -30.52 13.69 -13.12
N LYS A 195 -31.03 12.47 -12.98
CA LYS A 195 -30.78 11.63 -11.82
C LYS A 195 -29.59 10.70 -12.02
N TYR A 196 -29.53 10.03 -13.15
CA TYR A 196 -28.40 9.16 -13.54
C TYR A 196 -28.03 9.40 -14.99
N ILE A 197 -26.75 9.18 -15.31
CA ILE A 197 -26.24 9.40 -16.64
C ILE A 197 -25.65 8.09 -17.19
N PHE A 198 -26.05 7.75 -18.42
CA PHE A 198 -25.53 6.63 -19.17
C PHE A 198 -24.80 7.16 -20.40
N ILE A 199 -23.58 6.68 -20.61
CA ILE A 199 -22.76 7.02 -21.78
C ILE A 199 -22.70 5.79 -22.67
N ILE A 200 -23.12 5.93 -23.93
CA ILE A 200 -22.99 4.88 -24.93
C ILE A 200 -21.57 4.92 -25.47
N THR A 201 -20.78 3.89 -25.17
CA THR A 201 -19.41 3.80 -25.67
C THR A 201 -19.39 3.45 -27.16
N GLU A 202 -18.41 4.00 -27.89
CA GLU A 202 -18.13 3.64 -29.30
C GLU A 202 -17.40 2.29 -29.42
N LYS A 203 -16.84 1.76 -28.32
CA LYS A 203 -16.15 0.48 -28.30
C LYS A 203 -17.14 -0.67 -28.35
N THR A 204 -16.83 -1.68 -29.16
CA THR A 204 -17.66 -2.87 -29.34
C THR A 204 -16.82 -4.16 -29.22
N GLY A 205 -17.46 -5.29 -29.06
CA GLY A 205 -16.81 -6.61 -29.08
C GLY A 205 -15.63 -6.72 -28.12
N GLU A 206 -14.48 -7.17 -28.62
CA GLU A 206 -13.29 -7.40 -27.80
C GLU A 206 -12.66 -6.11 -27.25
N ASP A 207 -12.78 -4.98 -27.96
CA ASP A 207 -12.27 -3.70 -27.46
C ASP A 207 -13.04 -3.22 -26.23
N LEU A 208 -14.35 -3.41 -26.21
CA LEU A 208 -15.17 -3.12 -25.02
C LEU A 208 -14.82 -4.07 -23.87
N ASN A 209 -14.69 -5.36 -24.15
CA ASN A 209 -14.31 -6.36 -23.15
C ASN A 209 -12.94 -6.04 -22.53
N LYS A 210 -11.98 -5.62 -23.35
CA LYS A 210 -10.66 -5.19 -22.88
C LYS A 210 -10.74 -3.96 -21.97
N GLU A 211 -11.53 -2.96 -22.36
CA GLU A 211 -11.75 -1.76 -21.51
C GLU A 211 -12.39 -2.14 -20.17
N ILE A 212 -13.44 -2.98 -20.18
CA ILE A 212 -14.11 -3.44 -18.96
C ILE A 212 -13.12 -4.15 -18.03
N ARG A 213 -12.28 -5.06 -18.57
CA ARG A 213 -11.25 -5.74 -17.78
C ARG A 213 -10.24 -4.76 -17.18
N GLN A 214 -9.77 -3.79 -17.96
CA GLN A 214 -8.85 -2.75 -17.47
C GLN A 214 -9.48 -1.90 -16.35
N ARG A 215 -10.75 -1.52 -16.51
CA ARG A 215 -11.50 -0.77 -15.49
C ARG A 215 -11.72 -1.58 -14.23
N ALA A 216 -11.99 -2.88 -14.35
CA ALA A 216 -12.13 -3.79 -13.21
C ALA A 216 -10.82 -3.89 -12.40
N VAL A 217 -9.67 -3.95 -13.08
CA VAL A 217 -8.35 -3.91 -12.41
C VAL A 217 -8.13 -2.58 -11.70
N MET A 218 -8.45 -1.45 -12.35
CA MET A 218 -8.36 -0.13 -11.70
C MET A 218 -9.28 -0.01 -10.49
N ALA A 219 -10.52 -0.49 -10.61
CA ALA A 219 -11.49 -0.47 -9.52
C ALA A 219 -10.98 -1.24 -8.27
N ARG A 220 -10.25 -2.34 -8.46
CA ARG A 220 -9.60 -3.07 -7.37
C ARG A 220 -8.52 -2.22 -6.68
N ARG A 221 -7.71 -1.48 -7.44
CA ARG A 221 -6.70 -0.55 -6.87
C ARG A 221 -7.35 0.57 -6.06
N PHE A 222 -8.46 1.12 -6.51
CA PHE A 222 -9.24 2.12 -5.76
C PHE A 222 -10.00 1.53 -4.55
N SER A 223 -10.02 0.21 -4.42
CA SER A 223 -10.54 -0.51 -3.25
C SER A 223 -9.44 -0.89 -2.26
N SER A 224 -8.21 -0.41 -2.44
CA SER A 224 -7.14 -0.56 -1.45
C SER A 224 -7.50 0.16 -0.16
N PRO A 225 -7.09 -0.37 1.00
CA PRO A 225 -7.31 0.30 2.28
C PRO A 225 -6.63 1.66 2.34
N THR A 226 -7.03 2.49 3.29
CA THR A 226 -6.41 3.79 3.61
C THR A 226 -6.36 3.98 5.13
N LEU A 227 -5.39 4.74 5.64
CA LEU A 227 -5.32 5.06 7.08
C LEU A 227 -6.43 6.02 7.55
N LYS A 228 -6.99 6.78 6.66
CA LYS A 228 -8.05 7.75 6.98
C LYS A 228 -9.34 7.37 6.28
N PRO A 229 -10.50 7.58 6.91
CA PRO A 229 -11.78 7.39 6.23
C PRO A 229 -11.82 8.18 4.92
N VAL A 230 -12.21 7.52 3.85
CA VAL A 230 -12.38 8.19 2.55
C VAL A 230 -13.60 9.10 2.65
N THR A 231 -13.37 10.41 2.67
CA THR A 231 -14.42 11.41 2.56
C THR A 231 -14.87 11.53 1.11
N GLU A 232 -16.18 11.53 0.88
CA GLU A 232 -16.70 11.79 -0.46
C GLU A 232 -16.47 13.25 -0.86
N SER A 233 -15.95 13.43 -2.07
CA SER A 233 -15.92 14.77 -2.64
C SER A 233 -17.36 15.21 -2.96
N PRO A 234 -17.79 16.39 -2.53
CA PRO A 234 -19.11 16.91 -2.89
C PRO A 234 -19.32 17.08 -4.41
N ASN A 235 -18.26 17.00 -5.20
CA ASN A 235 -18.26 17.11 -6.66
C ASN A 235 -18.11 15.75 -7.37
N ASN A 236 -18.48 14.66 -6.73
CA ASN A 236 -18.45 13.34 -7.36
C ASN A 236 -19.42 13.29 -8.53
N VAL A 237 -18.89 13.33 -9.74
CA VAL A 237 -19.64 13.03 -10.96
C VAL A 237 -19.42 11.56 -11.32
N ALA A 238 -20.49 10.88 -11.71
CA ALA A 238 -20.41 9.47 -12.07
C ALA A 238 -21.37 9.13 -13.22
N SER A 239 -21.03 8.11 -13.99
CA SER A 239 -21.86 7.61 -15.08
C SER A 239 -21.73 6.11 -15.26
N PHE A 240 -22.80 5.49 -15.74
CA PHE A 240 -22.77 4.15 -16.28
C PHE A 240 -22.27 4.22 -17.73
N VAL A 241 -21.31 3.38 -18.10
CA VAL A 241 -20.85 3.28 -19.48
C VAL A 241 -21.32 1.94 -20.05
N VAL A 242 -22.17 2.00 -21.05
CA VAL A 242 -22.90 0.87 -21.60
C VAL A 242 -22.63 0.71 -23.09
N SER A 243 -22.82 -0.50 -23.60
CA SER A 243 -22.79 -0.75 -25.06
C SER A 243 -24.04 -0.18 -25.74
N THR A 244 -23.97 -0.06 -27.08
CA THR A 244 -25.12 0.34 -27.89
C THR A 244 -26.29 -0.64 -27.74
N GLU A 245 -26.02 -1.94 -27.55
CA GLU A 245 -27.04 -2.97 -27.32
C GLU A 245 -27.81 -2.74 -26.02
N ILE A 246 -27.08 -2.45 -24.93
CA ILE A 246 -27.72 -2.18 -23.63
C ILE A 246 -28.53 -0.87 -23.72
N ALA A 247 -27.97 0.16 -24.34
CA ALA A 247 -28.66 1.44 -24.51
C ALA A 247 -29.93 1.28 -25.35
N ALA A 248 -29.89 0.45 -26.42
CA ALA A 248 -31.06 0.16 -27.24
C ALA A 248 -32.17 -0.56 -26.46
N GLN A 249 -31.84 -1.50 -25.58
CA GLN A 249 -32.79 -2.14 -24.68
C GLN A 249 -33.42 -1.11 -23.71
N ILE A 250 -32.60 -0.29 -23.06
CA ILE A 250 -33.09 0.74 -22.12
C ILE A 250 -34.02 1.74 -22.81
N LEU A 251 -33.73 2.10 -24.07
CA LEU A 251 -34.48 3.09 -24.86
C LEU A 251 -35.70 2.47 -25.61
N HIS A 252 -35.95 1.16 -25.49
CA HIS A 252 -36.96 0.43 -26.25
C HIS A 252 -36.81 0.68 -27.76
N THR A 253 -35.62 0.54 -28.30
CA THR A 253 -35.28 0.80 -29.71
C THR A 253 -34.33 -0.29 -30.25
N SER A 254 -33.97 -0.21 -31.52
CA SER A 254 -32.99 -1.12 -32.11
C SER A 254 -31.59 -0.46 -32.19
N VAL A 255 -30.53 -1.28 -32.15
CA VAL A 255 -29.13 -0.84 -32.36
C VAL A 255 -29.00 -0.07 -33.68
N GLN A 256 -29.61 -0.58 -34.77
CA GLN A 256 -29.57 0.05 -36.11
C GLN A 256 -30.21 1.44 -36.09
N LYS A 257 -31.35 1.59 -35.39
CA LYS A 257 -32.03 2.89 -35.28
C LYS A 257 -31.18 3.87 -34.46
N LEU A 258 -30.58 3.44 -33.35
CA LEU A 258 -29.76 4.28 -32.51
C LEU A 258 -28.47 4.74 -33.24
N SER A 259 -27.83 3.82 -34.00
CA SER A 259 -26.68 4.15 -34.83
C SER A 259 -27.03 5.12 -35.96
N LYS A 260 -28.19 4.96 -36.59
CA LYS A 260 -28.69 5.90 -37.60
C LYS A 260 -28.95 7.28 -37.04
N GLU A 261 -29.52 7.38 -35.84
CA GLU A 261 -29.74 8.64 -35.13
C GLU A 261 -28.42 9.37 -34.83
N LYS A 262 -27.39 8.66 -34.37
CA LYS A 262 -26.05 9.22 -34.18
C LYS A 262 -25.47 9.77 -35.50
N THR A 263 -25.52 8.97 -36.56
CA THR A 263 -25.08 9.37 -37.89
C THR A 263 -25.82 10.61 -38.41
N GLU A 264 -27.12 10.71 -38.15
CA GLU A 264 -27.91 11.89 -38.56
C GLU A 264 -27.47 13.16 -37.83
N ILE A 265 -27.17 13.08 -36.52
CA ILE A 265 -26.59 14.20 -35.77
C ILE A 265 -25.26 14.63 -36.40
N ASP A 266 -24.35 13.67 -36.65
CA ASP A 266 -23.05 13.93 -37.23
C ASP A 266 -23.14 14.59 -38.61
N LYS A 267 -24.07 14.13 -39.45
CA LYS A 267 -24.28 14.63 -40.81
C LYS A 267 -24.92 16.00 -40.83
N THR A 268 -25.92 16.25 -40.00
CA THR A 268 -26.73 17.48 -40.06
C THR A 268 -26.27 18.57 -39.13
N GLY A 269 -25.48 18.22 -38.09
CA GLY A 269 -25.12 19.10 -37.00
C GLY A 269 -26.32 19.53 -36.13
N LYS A 270 -27.46 18.86 -36.28
CA LYS A 270 -28.67 19.19 -35.52
C LYS A 270 -28.80 18.27 -34.31
N PRO A 271 -29.00 18.80 -33.12
CA PRO A 271 -29.29 18.01 -31.93
C PRO A 271 -30.47 17.07 -32.16
N LEU A 272 -30.35 15.84 -31.68
CA LEU A 272 -31.46 14.90 -31.64
C LEU A 272 -31.70 14.47 -30.19
N SER A 273 -32.77 15.00 -29.62
CA SER A 273 -33.16 14.72 -28.24
C SER A 273 -34.58 14.28 -28.19
N LYS A 274 -34.85 13.23 -27.41
CA LYS A 274 -36.22 12.67 -27.33
C LYS A 274 -36.51 12.05 -25.98
N SER A 275 -37.75 12.22 -25.54
CA SER A 275 -38.34 11.38 -24.51
C SER A 275 -38.63 10.00 -25.06
N THR A 276 -38.50 9.00 -24.21
CA THR A 276 -38.79 7.61 -24.53
C THR A 276 -39.81 7.02 -23.56
N THR A 277 -40.33 5.85 -23.85
CA THR A 277 -41.17 5.09 -22.91
C THR A 277 -40.37 4.12 -22.06
N GLY A 278 -39.02 4.12 -22.24
CA GLY A 278 -38.13 3.22 -21.54
C GLY A 278 -37.96 3.61 -20.07
N ASN A 279 -37.66 2.61 -19.28
CA ASN A 279 -37.23 2.77 -17.88
C ASN A 279 -35.96 1.97 -17.65
N VAL A 280 -35.17 2.42 -16.70
CA VAL A 280 -33.97 1.71 -16.26
C VAL A 280 -33.95 1.61 -14.74
N ALA A 281 -33.72 0.43 -14.21
CA ALA A 281 -33.45 0.24 -12.80
C ALA A 281 -31.94 0.11 -12.57
N VAL A 282 -31.45 0.79 -11.56
CA VAL A 282 -30.03 0.81 -11.18
C VAL A 282 -29.86 0.51 -9.71
N LYS A 283 -28.80 -0.20 -9.38
CA LYS A 283 -28.28 -0.37 -8.03
C LYS A 283 -26.76 -0.31 -8.08
N ALA A 284 -26.14 0.37 -7.10
CA ALA A 284 -24.70 0.49 -7.00
C ALA A 284 -24.31 0.69 -5.53
N VAL A 285 -24.15 -0.40 -4.80
CA VAL A 285 -23.87 -0.37 -3.36
C VAL A 285 -22.39 -0.13 -3.11
N ARG A 286 -22.08 0.80 -2.19
CA ARG A 286 -20.73 0.94 -1.63
C ARG A 286 -20.69 0.26 -0.26
N VAL A 287 -19.75 -0.65 -0.10
CA VAL A 287 -19.49 -1.32 1.16
C VAL A 287 -18.27 -0.67 1.80
N SER A 288 -18.43 -0.19 3.04
CA SER A 288 -17.34 0.32 3.87
C SER A 288 -16.98 -0.74 4.90
N GLU A 289 -15.70 -1.05 5.02
CA GLU A 289 -15.14 -2.03 5.94
C GLU A 289 -14.05 -1.33 6.78
N ILE A 290 -14.03 -1.62 8.08
CA ILE A 290 -12.93 -1.23 8.96
C ILE A 290 -12.12 -2.50 9.22
N ILE A 291 -10.83 -2.44 8.87
CA ILE A 291 -9.87 -3.51 9.15
C ILE A 291 -9.09 -3.08 10.39
N GLU A 292 -9.37 -3.73 11.51
CA GLU A 292 -8.61 -3.51 12.75
C GLU A 292 -7.30 -4.29 12.68
N THR A 293 -6.19 -3.59 12.88
CA THR A 293 -4.85 -4.18 12.87
C THR A 293 -3.95 -3.51 13.91
N GLU A 294 -2.71 -3.98 14.04
CA GLU A 294 -1.76 -3.45 15.01
C GLU A 294 -0.31 -3.66 14.57
N ASN A 295 0.56 -2.75 14.96
CA ASN A 295 2.00 -2.98 15.05
C ASN A 295 2.32 -3.65 16.40
N VAL A 296 3.36 -4.48 16.45
CA VAL A 296 3.90 -5.01 17.69
C VAL A 296 5.14 -4.19 18.07
N ALA A 297 5.11 -3.57 19.24
CA ALA A 297 6.12 -2.62 19.69
C ALA A 297 6.65 -3.01 21.08
N ALA A 298 7.92 -3.42 21.14
CA ALA A 298 8.60 -3.83 22.36
C ALA A 298 9.78 -2.88 22.65
N TYR A 299 9.91 -2.47 23.89
CA TYR A 299 10.84 -1.46 24.33
C TYR A 299 11.88 -2.03 25.29
N MET A 300 13.15 -1.72 25.01
CA MET A 300 14.25 -1.93 25.94
C MET A 300 14.79 -0.57 26.38
N GLU A 301 14.55 -0.22 27.65
CA GLU A 301 15.08 1.04 28.19
C GLU A 301 16.60 1.01 28.29
N GLY A 302 17.22 2.05 27.77
CA GLY A 302 18.66 2.30 27.88
C GLY A 302 19.08 2.74 29.27
N THR A 303 20.39 3.01 29.46
CA THR A 303 20.94 3.42 30.75
C THR A 303 21.02 4.96 30.86
N ASP A 304 22.12 5.58 30.44
CA ASP A 304 22.40 7.01 30.62
C ASP A 304 21.94 7.91 29.47
N LYS A 305 21.60 7.33 28.31
CA LYS A 305 21.09 8.04 27.12
C LYS A 305 19.70 7.55 26.71
N LYS A 306 18.88 7.13 27.67
CA LYS A 306 17.61 6.44 27.47
C LYS A 306 16.55 7.25 26.69
N ASP A 307 16.69 8.56 26.61
CA ASP A 307 15.78 9.43 25.86
C ASP A 307 16.03 9.42 24.35
N GLU A 308 17.13 8.83 23.90
CA GLU A 308 17.45 8.57 22.50
C GLU A 308 17.09 7.11 22.15
N VAL A 309 16.39 6.90 21.05
CA VAL A 309 15.82 5.61 20.69
C VAL A 309 16.32 5.15 19.33
N LEU A 310 16.90 3.95 19.28
CA LEU A 310 17.10 3.21 18.03
C LEU A 310 15.84 2.42 17.72
N VAL A 311 15.32 2.51 16.52
CA VAL A 311 14.27 1.61 16.01
C VAL A 311 14.93 0.48 15.22
N ILE A 312 14.46 -0.75 15.40
CA ILE A 312 14.76 -1.90 14.55
C ILE A 312 13.41 -2.42 14.08
N SER A 313 13.20 -2.41 12.78
CA SER A 313 11.89 -2.72 12.20
C SER A 313 11.93 -3.88 11.20
N ALA A 314 10.78 -4.53 11.05
CA ALA A 314 10.45 -5.55 10.05
C ALA A 314 8.94 -5.61 9.91
N HIS A 315 8.40 -6.08 8.79
CA HIS A 315 6.95 -6.26 8.75
C HIS A 315 6.49 -7.67 9.15
N LEU A 316 5.31 -7.72 9.74
CA LEU A 316 4.72 -8.94 10.29
C LEU A 316 3.73 -9.58 9.32
N ASP A 317 2.98 -8.76 8.59
CA ASP A 317 1.95 -9.22 7.67
C ASP A 317 2.55 -9.78 6.37
N HIS A 318 1.74 -10.55 5.66
CA HIS A 318 1.99 -10.99 4.30
C HIS A 318 0.66 -11.01 3.53
N ILE A 319 0.58 -11.66 2.39
CA ILE A 319 -0.56 -11.53 1.47
C ILE A 319 -1.70 -12.53 1.70
N GLY A 320 -1.59 -13.41 2.69
CA GLY A 320 -2.69 -14.26 3.13
C GLY A 320 -2.99 -15.46 2.23
N ILE A 321 -4.28 -15.79 2.14
CA ILE A 321 -4.79 -16.93 1.36
C ILE A 321 -5.24 -16.46 -0.01
N SER A 322 -4.70 -17.06 -1.06
CA SER A 322 -5.08 -16.80 -2.44
C SER A 322 -6.53 -17.24 -2.73
N PRO A 323 -7.20 -16.68 -3.77
CA PRO A 323 -8.60 -17.03 -4.10
C PRO A 323 -8.82 -18.52 -4.44
N ASN A 324 -7.79 -19.24 -4.83
CA ASN A 324 -7.81 -20.69 -5.08
C ASN A 324 -7.62 -21.53 -3.81
N GLY A 325 -7.45 -20.90 -2.64
CA GLY A 325 -7.29 -21.54 -1.35
C GLY A 325 -5.83 -21.84 -0.97
N GLU A 326 -4.85 -21.53 -1.81
CA GLU A 326 -3.43 -21.67 -1.47
C GLU A 326 -2.99 -20.61 -0.46
N ILE A 327 -2.21 -21.02 0.54
CA ILE A 327 -1.68 -20.14 1.57
C ILE A 327 -0.33 -19.59 1.09
N ASN A 328 -0.15 -18.27 1.19
CA ASN A 328 1.13 -17.65 0.95
C ASN A 328 1.82 -17.49 2.31
N ASN A 329 2.76 -18.40 2.63
CA ASN A 329 3.37 -18.47 3.95
C ASN A 329 4.33 -17.31 4.23
N GLY A 330 4.97 -16.72 3.18
CA GLY A 330 5.85 -15.57 3.33
C GLY A 330 7.00 -15.83 4.27
N ALA A 331 7.80 -16.87 3.98
CA ALA A 331 8.93 -17.23 4.84
C ALA A 331 10.08 -16.24 4.73
N ASP A 332 10.38 -15.77 3.52
CA ASP A 332 11.33 -14.69 3.31
C ASP A 332 10.66 -13.33 3.46
N ASP A 333 9.47 -13.15 2.89
CA ASP A 333 8.69 -11.92 2.84
C ASP A 333 7.55 -11.92 3.90
N ASP A 334 7.61 -11.25 5.04
CA ASP A 334 8.83 -10.89 5.75
C ASP A 334 8.94 -11.69 7.06
N GLY A 335 8.74 -13.02 6.93
CA GLY A 335 9.02 -13.93 8.04
C GLY A 335 10.48 -13.84 8.47
N SER A 336 11.41 -13.71 7.51
CA SER A 336 12.85 -13.63 7.77
C SER A 336 13.23 -12.39 8.60
N GLY A 337 12.67 -11.22 8.30
CA GLY A 337 12.85 -10.00 9.10
C GLY A 337 12.16 -10.08 10.46
N THR A 338 10.90 -10.55 10.47
CA THR A 338 10.14 -10.71 11.73
C THR A 338 10.89 -11.55 12.77
N VAL A 339 11.44 -12.72 12.38
CA VAL A 339 12.16 -13.57 13.34
C VAL A 339 13.54 -13.00 13.70
N SER A 340 14.14 -12.22 12.81
CA SER A 340 15.39 -11.52 13.08
C SER A 340 15.24 -10.51 14.23
N LEU A 341 14.09 -9.83 14.34
CA LEU A 341 13.82 -8.96 15.48
C LEU A 341 13.76 -9.73 16.80
N LEU A 342 13.23 -10.95 16.82
CA LEU A 342 13.20 -11.80 18.01
C LEU A 342 14.61 -12.16 18.46
N GLU A 343 15.49 -12.55 17.53
CA GLU A 343 16.88 -12.91 17.84
C GLU A 343 17.69 -11.69 18.30
N LEU A 344 17.51 -10.52 17.66
CA LEU A 344 18.11 -9.27 18.09
C LEU A 344 17.66 -8.88 19.49
N ALA A 345 16.37 -8.97 19.78
CA ALA A 345 15.80 -8.70 21.09
C ALA A 345 16.37 -9.63 22.16
N GLN A 346 16.48 -10.92 21.86
CA GLN A 346 17.09 -11.91 22.77
C GLN A 346 18.57 -11.59 23.06
N ALA A 347 19.36 -11.26 22.02
CA ALA A 347 20.78 -10.95 22.17
C ALA A 347 21.00 -9.70 23.03
N PHE A 348 20.24 -8.63 22.81
CA PHE A 348 20.29 -7.42 23.65
C PHE A 348 19.77 -7.68 25.07
N SER A 349 18.78 -8.56 25.25
CA SER A 349 18.28 -8.93 26.59
C SER A 349 19.32 -9.72 27.38
N LYS A 350 20.05 -10.62 26.76
CA LYS A 350 21.21 -11.32 27.38
C LYS A 350 22.29 -10.30 27.81
N ALA A 351 22.61 -9.34 26.94
CA ALA A 351 23.55 -8.28 27.28
C ALA A 351 23.07 -7.46 28.50
N LYS A 352 21.80 -7.09 28.53
CA LYS A 352 21.21 -6.32 29.64
C LYS A 352 21.23 -7.10 30.95
N ALA A 353 20.94 -8.41 30.91
CA ALA A 353 21.00 -9.29 32.08
C ALA A 353 22.41 -9.40 32.66
N ASP A 354 23.45 -9.36 31.82
CA ASP A 354 24.86 -9.36 32.22
C ASP A 354 25.36 -7.95 32.66
N GLY A 355 24.48 -6.96 32.78
CA GLY A 355 24.85 -5.58 33.13
C GLY A 355 25.54 -4.81 32.01
N LYS A 356 25.45 -5.28 30.78
CA LYS A 356 26.00 -4.70 29.54
C LYS A 356 24.87 -4.19 28.61
N GLY A 357 23.76 -3.74 29.21
CA GLY A 357 22.64 -3.18 28.46
C GLY A 357 23.01 -1.93 27.66
N PRO A 358 22.22 -1.57 26.63
CA PRO A 358 22.51 -0.44 25.78
C PRO A 358 22.41 0.89 26.55
N ARG A 359 23.20 1.88 26.15
CA ARG A 359 23.12 3.25 26.71
C ARG A 359 21.86 3.97 26.20
N ARG A 360 21.56 3.83 24.89
CA ARG A 360 20.31 4.32 24.27
C ARG A 360 19.25 3.25 24.30
N SER A 361 18.01 3.68 24.34
CA SER A 361 16.89 2.75 24.26
C SER A 361 16.75 2.12 22.88
N ILE A 362 16.14 0.93 22.84
CA ILE A 362 15.83 0.24 21.59
C ILE A 362 14.32 -0.01 21.53
N LEU A 363 13.72 0.29 20.39
CA LEU A 363 12.36 -0.11 20.04
C LEU A 363 12.44 -1.19 18.95
N PHE A 364 11.99 -2.40 19.27
CA PHE A 364 11.75 -3.46 18.30
C PHE A 364 10.31 -3.31 17.79
N LEU A 365 10.16 -3.10 16.49
CA LEU A 365 8.90 -2.70 15.89
C LEU A 365 8.56 -3.60 14.71
N ASN A 366 7.70 -4.62 14.95
CA ASN A 366 7.10 -5.35 13.84
C ASN A 366 5.87 -4.59 13.37
N VAL A 367 5.96 -3.98 12.19
CA VAL A 367 4.86 -3.24 11.59
C VAL A 367 3.92 -4.17 10.83
N THR A 368 2.70 -3.73 10.57
CA THR A 368 1.68 -4.49 9.83
C THR A 368 1.06 -3.60 8.77
N GLY A 369 0.60 -4.17 7.65
CA GLY A 369 0.03 -3.40 6.54
C GLY A 369 1.08 -2.87 5.57
N GLU A 370 2.29 -3.43 5.59
CA GLU A 370 3.32 -3.19 4.59
C GLU A 370 2.78 -3.55 3.21
N GLU A 371 2.26 -4.76 3.06
CA GLU A 371 1.69 -5.37 1.85
C GLU A 371 0.45 -4.63 1.29
N LYS A 372 -0.16 -3.79 2.09
CA LYS A 372 -1.30 -2.95 1.69
C LYS A 372 -0.88 -1.53 1.32
N GLY A 373 0.39 -1.15 1.54
CA GLY A 373 0.96 0.14 1.22
C GLY A 373 1.69 0.83 2.36
N LEU A 374 2.50 0.11 3.12
CA LEU A 374 3.36 0.60 4.21
C LEU A 374 2.57 1.25 5.38
N PHE A 375 1.33 0.77 5.64
CA PHE A 375 0.43 1.49 6.56
C PHE A 375 0.86 1.43 8.01
N GLY A 376 1.50 0.35 8.46
CA GLY A 376 1.96 0.23 9.84
C GLY A 376 3.06 1.23 10.19
N SER A 377 4.05 1.34 9.35
CA SER A 377 5.12 2.31 9.49
C SER A 377 4.65 3.75 9.25
N GLU A 378 3.71 3.96 8.31
CA GLU A 378 3.08 5.26 8.11
C GLU A 378 2.28 5.69 9.35
N TYR A 379 1.46 4.78 9.91
CA TYR A 379 0.73 5.04 11.14
C TYR A 379 1.67 5.35 12.30
N TYR A 380 2.76 4.56 12.47
CA TYR A 380 3.76 4.82 13.50
C TYR A 380 4.42 6.19 13.30
N SER A 381 4.80 6.56 12.09
CA SER A 381 5.45 7.84 11.81
C SER A 381 4.53 9.05 12.03
N GLU A 382 3.22 8.90 11.83
CA GLU A 382 2.20 9.93 12.14
C GLU A 382 1.79 9.93 13.62
N ASN A 383 1.86 8.77 14.30
CA ASN A 383 1.46 8.57 15.70
C ASN A 383 2.57 7.86 16.49
N PRO A 384 3.77 8.44 16.59
CA PRO A 384 4.93 7.75 17.13
C PRO A 384 4.78 7.53 18.63
N ILE A 385 5.15 6.32 19.11
CA ILE A 385 5.20 5.99 20.54
C ILE A 385 6.26 6.83 21.25
N PHE A 386 7.41 7.03 20.61
CA PHE A 386 8.47 7.94 21.03
C PHE A 386 8.62 9.05 20.00
N PRO A 387 8.82 10.32 20.43
CA PRO A 387 8.95 11.42 19.48
C PRO A 387 10.01 11.13 18.41
N LEU A 388 9.70 11.31 17.13
CA LEU A 388 10.65 11.02 16.04
C LEU A 388 11.97 11.78 16.16
N LYS A 389 11.96 12.98 16.77
CA LYS A 389 13.19 13.71 17.08
C LYS A 389 14.13 12.98 18.04
N SER A 390 13.61 12.06 18.86
CA SER A 390 14.39 11.19 19.74
C SER A 390 14.87 9.93 19.03
N THR A 391 14.31 9.57 17.88
CA THR A 391 14.74 8.41 17.08
C THR A 391 16.06 8.74 16.41
N ILE A 392 17.09 7.94 16.68
CA ILE A 392 18.44 8.16 16.15
C ILE A 392 18.61 7.58 14.75
N ALA A 393 18.03 6.41 14.51
CA ALA A 393 17.96 5.72 13.23
C ALA A 393 16.85 4.67 13.25
N ASP A 394 16.49 4.17 12.07
CA ASP A 394 15.73 2.95 11.88
C ASP A 394 16.55 1.93 11.07
N LEU A 395 16.68 0.71 11.59
CA LEU A 395 17.31 -0.42 10.93
C LEU A 395 16.20 -1.39 10.50
N ASN A 396 15.79 -1.30 9.24
CA ASN A 396 14.72 -2.10 8.66
C ASN A 396 15.26 -3.38 8.04
N ILE A 397 14.63 -4.50 8.32
CA ILE A 397 14.99 -5.83 7.80
C ILE A 397 13.78 -6.35 7.05
N ASP A 398 13.98 -6.67 5.76
CA ASP A 398 12.90 -7.19 4.93
C ASP A 398 13.51 -8.08 3.83
N MET A 399 13.11 -9.35 3.80
CA MET A 399 13.59 -10.38 2.88
C MET A 399 15.11 -10.58 2.89
N ILE A 400 15.64 -11.24 3.93
CA ILE A 400 17.09 -11.50 4.08
C ILE A 400 17.44 -13.00 4.09
N GLY A 401 16.47 -13.88 3.88
CA GLY A 401 16.63 -15.33 3.97
C GLY A 401 16.94 -16.02 2.66
N ARG A 402 16.82 -15.37 1.50
CA ARG A 402 17.02 -15.97 0.17
C ARG A 402 18.12 -15.24 -0.61
N VAL A 403 18.30 -15.61 -1.87
CA VAL A 403 19.17 -14.95 -2.84
C VAL A 403 18.37 -14.59 -4.08
N ASP A 404 18.73 -13.50 -4.73
CA ASP A 404 18.20 -13.14 -6.04
C ASP A 404 19.00 -13.79 -7.20
N GLU A 405 18.52 -13.65 -8.41
CA GLU A 405 19.18 -14.19 -9.60
C GLU A 405 20.59 -13.63 -9.82
N ALA A 406 20.83 -12.37 -9.44
CA ALA A 406 22.14 -11.73 -9.60
C ALA A 406 23.22 -12.35 -8.70
N HIS A 407 22.82 -12.90 -7.56
CA HIS A 407 23.74 -13.42 -6.54
C HIS A 407 23.58 -14.92 -6.28
N LYS A 408 22.91 -15.67 -7.14
CA LYS A 408 22.69 -17.11 -6.94
C LYS A 408 23.97 -17.94 -6.77
N ASN A 409 25.09 -17.47 -7.31
CA ASN A 409 26.39 -18.13 -7.23
C ASN A 409 27.31 -17.53 -6.15
N ASP A 410 26.94 -16.42 -5.53
CA ASP A 410 27.69 -15.77 -4.45
C ASP A 410 26.72 -15.27 -3.36
N PRO A 411 26.29 -16.15 -2.44
CA PRO A 411 25.25 -15.84 -1.46
C PRO A 411 25.73 -14.94 -0.31
N LYS A 412 27.02 -14.62 -0.21
CA LYS A 412 27.59 -13.81 0.88
C LYS A 412 27.47 -12.32 0.59
N TYR A 413 26.24 -11.85 0.45
CA TYR A 413 25.92 -10.43 0.19
C TYR A 413 24.68 -10.01 0.96
N VAL A 414 24.50 -8.70 1.05
CA VAL A 414 23.27 -8.03 1.45
C VAL A 414 23.19 -6.68 0.72
N TYR A 415 22.04 -6.33 0.18
CA TYR A 415 21.78 -4.98 -0.29
C TYR A 415 21.58 -4.06 0.91
N VAL A 416 22.24 -2.90 0.86
CA VAL A 416 22.17 -1.86 1.87
C VAL A 416 21.60 -0.61 1.22
N ILE A 417 20.37 -0.27 1.58
CA ILE A 417 19.61 0.80 0.94
C ILE A 417 19.32 1.89 1.96
N GLY A 418 19.57 3.15 1.60
CA GLY A 418 19.25 4.31 2.43
C GLY A 418 20.35 4.75 3.40
N ALA A 419 21.37 3.91 3.66
CA ALA A 419 22.35 4.15 4.72
C ALA A 419 23.06 5.51 4.65
N ASP A 420 23.38 6.01 3.44
CA ASP A 420 24.09 7.27 3.21
C ASP A 420 23.18 8.43 2.77
N LYS A 421 21.87 8.20 2.69
CA LYS A 421 20.94 9.23 2.16
C LYS A 421 20.74 10.38 3.15
N LEU A 422 20.70 10.10 4.44
CA LEU A 422 20.49 11.10 5.49
C LEU A 422 21.68 11.25 6.45
N SER A 423 22.53 10.21 6.57
CA SER A 423 23.67 10.24 7.50
C SER A 423 24.89 9.52 6.93
N SER A 424 25.98 10.27 6.71
CA SER A 424 27.26 9.67 6.32
C SER A 424 27.84 8.78 7.42
N GLN A 425 27.55 9.11 8.68
CA GLN A 425 28.02 8.34 9.83
C GLN A 425 27.32 6.99 9.95
N LEU A 426 26.01 6.89 9.66
CA LEU A 426 25.28 5.63 9.67
C LEU A 426 25.87 4.65 8.65
N HIS A 427 26.14 5.13 7.45
CA HIS A 427 26.80 4.36 6.40
C HIS A 427 28.18 3.83 6.87
N ALA A 428 29.03 4.71 7.39
CA ALA A 428 30.37 4.33 7.86
C ALA A 428 30.31 3.29 8.98
N ILE A 429 29.37 3.42 9.93
CA ILE A 429 29.18 2.47 11.03
C ILE A 429 28.82 1.09 10.48
N SER A 430 27.89 1.01 9.51
CA SER A 430 27.50 -0.27 8.90
C SER A 430 28.65 -0.92 8.14
N GLU A 431 29.43 -0.14 7.38
CA GLU A 431 30.64 -0.62 6.68
C GLU A 431 31.69 -1.17 7.65
N GLU A 432 31.98 -0.45 8.75
CA GLU A 432 32.94 -0.88 9.77
C GLU A 432 32.46 -2.13 10.49
N ALA A 433 31.18 -2.22 10.85
CA ALA A 433 30.59 -3.39 11.46
C ALA A 433 30.71 -4.62 10.54
N ASN A 434 30.40 -4.47 9.25
CA ASN A 434 30.54 -5.54 8.27
C ASN A 434 32.00 -5.98 8.13
N LYS A 435 32.91 -5.04 7.88
CA LYS A 435 34.35 -5.34 7.71
C LYS A 435 34.94 -6.09 8.89
N LYS A 436 34.49 -5.76 10.10
CA LYS A 436 35.08 -6.28 11.33
C LYS A 436 34.49 -7.63 11.74
N TYR A 437 33.20 -7.86 11.52
CA TYR A 437 32.50 -8.97 12.15
C TYR A 437 31.92 -10.01 11.17
N VAL A 438 31.50 -9.58 9.96
CA VAL A 438 30.75 -10.45 9.03
C VAL A 438 31.46 -10.66 7.71
N ASN A 439 32.01 -9.58 7.14
CA ASN A 439 32.75 -9.57 5.88
C ASN A 439 31.92 -10.10 4.68
N TYR A 440 30.65 -9.68 4.60
CA TYR A 440 29.80 -9.89 3.44
C TYR A 440 30.04 -8.79 2.41
N LYS A 441 29.66 -9.03 1.15
CA LYS A 441 29.56 -7.98 0.15
C LYS A 441 28.36 -7.09 0.49
N LEU A 442 28.61 -5.82 0.86
CA LEU A 442 27.56 -4.81 0.92
C LEU A 442 27.31 -4.32 -0.51
N ASP A 443 26.11 -4.56 -1.02
CA ASP A 443 25.74 -4.19 -2.38
C ASP A 443 24.81 -2.97 -2.36
N TYR A 444 25.20 -1.93 -3.08
CA TYR A 444 24.49 -0.64 -3.11
C TYR A 444 23.70 -0.42 -4.41
N THR A 445 23.54 -1.47 -5.23
CA THR A 445 22.86 -1.37 -6.54
C THR A 445 21.49 -0.73 -6.43
N PHE A 446 20.72 -1.07 -5.41
CA PHE A 446 19.36 -0.55 -5.20
C PHE A 446 19.30 0.74 -4.36
N ASN A 447 20.46 1.25 -3.91
CA ASN A 447 20.56 2.55 -3.26
C ASN A 447 20.66 3.71 -4.27
N ASP A 448 20.87 3.42 -5.56
CA ASP A 448 20.93 4.43 -6.62
C ASP A 448 19.55 5.10 -6.79
N ALA A 449 19.54 6.43 -6.86
CA ALA A 449 18.32 7.21 -7.13
C ALA A 449 17.64 6.86 -8.47
N LYS A 450 18.38 6.26 -9.42
CA LYS A 450 17.89 5.80 -10.72
C LYS A 450 17.48 4.33 -10.74
N ASP A 451 17.45 3.66 -9.57
CA ASP A 451 16.98 2.28 -9.50
C ASP A 451 15.58 2.15 -10.14
N PRO A 452 15.45 1.37 -11.24
CA PRO A 452 14.16 1.22 -11.93
C PRO A 452 13.11 0.52 -11.06
N ASN A 453 13.53 -0.28 -10.07
CA ASN A 453 12.65 -0.97 -9.14
C ASN A 453 12.17 -0.06 -8.01
N ARG A 454 12.91 1.05 -7.76
CA ARG A 454 12.61 2.01 -6.71
C ARG A 454 12.49 1.39 -5.32
N PHE A 455 13.34 0.43 -4.98
CA PHE A 455 13.27 -0.30 -3.70
C PHE A 455 13.39 0.61 -2.47
N TYR A 456 14.11 1.73 -2.57
CA TYR A 456 14.15 2.72 -1.48
C TYR A 456 12.77 3.19 -1.00
N TYR A 457 11.73 3.09 -1.85
CA TYR A 457 10.36 3.55 -1.56
C TYR A 457 9.39 2.40 -1.26
N ARG A 458 9.89 1.15 -1.16
CA ARG A 458 9.03 -0.04 -1.18
C ARG A 458 9.06 -0.86 0.10
N SER A 459 9.71 -0.39 1.17
CA SER A 459 9.65 -1.01 2.48
C SER A 459 9.53 0.06 3.58
N ASP A 460 9.32 -0.35 4.80
CA ASP A 460 8.89 0.46 5.94
C ASP A 460 9.85 1.57 6.36
N HIS A 461 11.17 1.39 6.12
CA HIS A 461 12.20 2.40 6.36
C HIS A 461 11.86 3.75 5.69
N TYR A 462 11.16 3.72 4.55
CA TYR A 462 10.83 4.95 3.82
C TYR A 462 9.96 5.90 4.64
N ASN A 463 9.04 5.38 5.45
CA ASN A 463 8.19 6.20 6.30
C ASN A 463 8.96 6.90 7.42
N PHE A 464 10.08 6.34 7.87
CA PHE A 464 11.03 7.01 8.77
C PHE A 464 11.90 8.02 8.01
N ALA A 465 12.42 7.63 6.85
CA ALA A 465 13.29 8.48 6.04
C ALA A 465 12.60 9.78 5.61
N LYS A 466 11.35 9.72 5.15
CA LYS A 466 10.57 10.91 4.76
C LYS A 466 10.33 11.89 5.92
N MET A 467 10.45 11.42 7.16
CA MET A 467 10.37 12.23 8.38
C MET A 467 11.74 12.71 8.88
N GLY A 468 12.80 12.46 8.11
CA GLY A 468 14.16 12.90 8.42
C GLY A 468 14.94 12.01 9.39
N VAL A 469 14.46 10.79 9.65
CA VAL A 469 15.18 9.78 10.45
C VAL A 469 16.14 9.01 9.54
N PRO A 470 17.47 8.93 9.87
CA PRO A 470 18.41 8.08 9.14
C PRO A 470 17.98 6.61 9.14
N VAL A 471 18.13 5.92 8.01
CA VAL A 471 17.63 4.56 7.85
C VAL A 471 18.65 3.64 7.18
N ILE A 472 18.56 2.35 7.45
CA ILE A 472 19.12 1.29 6.61
C ILE A 472 18.02 0.29 6.32
N PHE A 473 17.88 -0.08 5.07
CA PHE A 473 17.08 -1.22 4.64
C PHE A 473 18.02 -2.35 4.21
N TYR A 474 18.04 -3.43 4.99
CA TYR A 474 18.76 -4.67 4.70
C TYR A 474 17.85 -5.61 3.91
N PHE A 475 18.32 -6.01 2.73
CA PHE A 475 17.52 -6.73 1.75
C PHE A 475 18.40 -7.71 0.96
N THR A 476 17.86 -8.80 0.45
CA THR A 476 18.63 -9.72 -0.40
C THR A 476 18.04 -9.95 -1.79
N GLY A 477 17.13 -9.07 -2.19
CA GLY A 477 16.55 -9.09 -3.53
C GLY A 477 15.29 -9.93 -3.64
N VAL A 478 14.69 -9.90 -4.81
CA VAL A 478 13.46 -10.63 -5.12
C VAL A 478 13.80 -11.96 -5.78
N HIS A 479 13.16 -13.03 -5.35
CA HIS A 479 13.30 -14.38 -5.88
C HIS A 479 12.03 -14.86 -6.60
N GLU A 480 12.07 -16.03 -7.24
CA GLU A 480 10.96 -16.57 -8.04
C GLU A 480 9.66 -16.84 -7.28
N ASP A 481 9.75 -17.01 -5.96
CA ASP A 481 8.58 -17.29 -5.10
C ASP A 481 8.00 -16.02 -4.44
N TYR A 482 8.55 -14.84 -4.72
CA TYR A 482 8.05 -13.57 -4.16
C TYR A 482 6.56 -13.38 -4.43
N HIS A 483 5.77 -13.15 -3.38
CA HIS A 483 4.30 -13.06 -3.42
C HIS A 483 3.61 -14.30 -4.02
N ARG A 484 4.16 -15.48 -3.72
CA ARG A 484 3.62 -16.78 -4.16
C ARG A 484 3.59 -17.80 -3.04
N PRO A 485 2.75 -18.85 -3.15
CA PRO A 485 2.67 -19.92 -2.16
C PRO A 485 3.98 -20.69 -1.94
N GLY A 486 4.95 -20.55 -2.85
CA GLY A 486 6.23 -21.24 -2.75
C GLY A 486 7.28 -20.52 -1.88
N ASP A 487 6.98 -19.39 -1.24
CA ASP A 487 7.87 -18.75 -0.27
C ASP A 487 7.76 -19.44 1.10
N ASP A 488 8.41 -20.62 1.18
CA ASP A 488 8.34 -21.55 2.29
C ASP A 488 9.65 -21.65 3.06
N VAL A 489 9.56 -22.09 4.32
CA VAL A 489 10.68 -22.21 5.28
C VAL A 489 11.81 -23.08 4.77
N GLU A 490 11.51 -24.15 4.01
CA GLU A 490 12.48 -25.11 3.48
C GLU A 490 13.46 -24.47 2.50
N LYS A 491 13.11 -23.32 1.94
CA LYS A 491 13.96 -22.60 0.97
C LYS A 491 14.83 -21.52 1.61
N ILE A 492 14.65 -21.26 2.90
CA ILE A 492 15.41 -20.22 3.62
C ILE A 492 16.84 -20.70 3.92
N MET A 493 17.78 -19.85 3.60
CA MET A 493 19.22 -20.06 3.80
C MET A 493 19.63 -19.48 5.17
N PHE A 494 19.33 -20.18 6.25
CA PHE A 494 19.59 -19.69 7.62
C PHE A 494 21.07 -19.39 7.87
N ASP A 495 21.99 -20.15 7.26
CA ASP A 495 23.44 -19.90 7.33
C ASP A 495 23.86 -18.57 6.65
N LYS A 496 23.03 -18.05 5.73
CA LYS A 496 23.18 -16.73 5.13
C LYS A 496 22.49 -15.66 5.98
N GLN A 497 21.30 -15.95 6.48
CA GLN A 497 20.47 -15.02 7.25
C GLN A 497 21.16 -14.65 8.58
N ALA A 498 21.63 -15.61 9.36
CA ALA A 498 22.23 -15.36 10.67
C ALA A 498 23.41 -14.37 10.64
N PRO A 499 24.38 -14.44 9.72
CA PRO A 499 25.41 -13.41 9.57
C PRO A 499 24.85 -12.01 9.25
N ILE A 500 23.78 -11.89 8.45
CA ILE A 500 23.15 -10.59 8.19
C ILE A 500 22.52 -10.04 9.47
N VAL A 501 21.81 -10.85 10.24
CA VAL A 501 21.26 -10.45 11.55
C VAL A 501 22.36 -10.02 12.51
N LYS A 502 23.51 -10.73 12.51
CA LYS A 502 24.70 -10.31 13.28
C LYS A 502 25.26 -8.97 12.80
N LEU A 503 25.24 -8.69 11.50
CA LEU A 503 25.62 -7.36 10.99
C LEU A 503 24.69 -6.28 11.54
N VAL A 504 23.37 -6.51 11.51
CA VAL A 504 22.39 -5.59 12.10
C VAL A 504 22.65 -5.39 13.59
N PHE A 505 22.91 -6.48 14.33
CA PHE A 505 23.26 -6.43 15.76
C PHE A 505 24.48 -5.55 16.02
N HIS A 506 25.58 -5.75 15.29
CA HIS A 506 26.82 -4.98 15.50
C HIS A 506 26.65 -3.51 15.11
N THR A 507 25.89 -3.21 14.04
CA THR A 507 25.53 -1.85 13.66
C THR A 507 24.69 -1.19 14.77
N ALA A 508 23.68 -1.90 15.26
CA ALA A 508 22.82 -1.44 16.36
C ALA A 508 23.64 -1.22 17.66
N TRP A 509 24.53 -2.19 17.98
CA TRP A 509 25.37 -2.11 19.17
C TRP A 509 26.23 -0.85 19.19
N GLU A 510 26.86 -0.51 18.07
CA GLU A 510 27.64 0.72 17.94
C GLU A 510 26.75 1.96 18.09
N LEU A 511 25.60 2.00 17.41
CA LEU A 511 24.65 3.13 17.47
C LEU A 511 24.13 3.39 18.88
N VAL A 512 23.83 2.35 19.65
CA VAL A 512 23.25 2.52 20.99
C VAL A 512 24.29 2.77 22.09
N ASN A 513 25.58 2.44 21.86
CA ASN A 513 26.62 2.55 22.89
C ASN A 513 27.63 3.68 22.68
N ARG A 514 27.73 4.23 21.46
CA ARG A 514 28.65 5.32 21.16
C ARG A 514 28.35 6.60 21.97
N GLU A 515 29.36 7.46 22.17
CA GLU A 515 29.17 8.68 22.92
C GLU A 515 28.24 9.65 22.21
N GLU A 516 28.56 10.01 20.97
CA GLU A 516 27.79 10.99 20.23
C GLU A 516 26.68 10.33 19.40
N ARG A 517 25.52 10.99 19.35
CA ARG A 517 24.46 10.64 18.39
C ARG A 517 24.96 10.87 16.97
N ILE A 518 24.55 10.03 16.02
CA ILE A 518 24.79 10.29 14.60
C ILE A 518 24.04 11.56 14.15
N VAL A 519 24.61 12.25 13.18
CA VAL A 519 24.05 13.50 12.65
C VAL A 519 23.38 13.27 11.29
N VAL A 520 22.37 14.08 11.01
CA VAL A 520 21.76 14.18 9.67
C VAL A 520 22.60 15.21 8.91
N ASP A 521 23.51 14.75 8.07
CA ASP A 521 24.51 15.55 7.34
C ASP A 521 24.49 15.33 5.83
N SER A 522 23.57 14.49 5.34
CA SER A 522 23.40 14.16 3.93
C SER A 522 21.94 14.28 3.53
N HIS A 523 21.69 14.65 2.28
CA HIS A 523 20.37 14.70 1.66
C HIS A 523 20.49 14.21 0.22
N LYS A 524 20.93 12.96 0.05
CA LYS A 524 21.03 12.32 -1.26
C LYS A 524 19.66 11.81 -1.68
N GLU A 525 19.13 12.36 -2.75
CA GLU A 525 17.89 11.89 -3.40
C GLU A 525 18.09 10.56 -4.14
#